data_9574ed01d3b35ccdfe1be83f3a7a665f
#
_entry.id   9574ed01d3b35ccdfe1be83f3a7a665f
#
_cell.length_a   1.000
_cell.length_b   1.000
_cell.length_c   1.000
_cell.angle_alpha   90.00
_cell.angle_beta   90.00
_cell.angle_gamma   90.00
#
_symmetry.space_group_name_H-M   'P 1'
#
loop_
_entity.id
_entity.type
_entity.pdbx_description
1 polymer ?
#
loop_
_entity_poly.entity_id
_entity_poly.type
_entity_poly.pdbx_seq_one_letter_code
_entity_poly.pdbx_strand_id
1 'polypeptide(L)'
;HKIVEEQLVKDGIEGMEPIVTSKNTFIAAFVNAERPQYLVIEDKFPNGRPALEKAGVYLTDRDTVNKTERMKVTTCLNPLHTAMSVYGCMLGYTLICDEMKDADIVALIKRLGYVEGLPVVVNPGILEPKAFIDEVVEQRLPNPFMPDAPQRIATDTSQKVGIRFGETIKSYIAEGRDLNTLVSIPLALAGWLRYLLAVDDNGNAFEVSADPLKDDLQAKLAGIEVGKPETFTNQLDDILSNASIFGTDLTKTVLADKIKAYFKAELAGPGAVRKTLHDAVNA
;
A
#
# COMPACT_ATOMS: atom_id res chain seq x y z
N HIS A 1 10.04 12.70 17.83
CA HIS A 1 9.05 13.77 18.04
C HIS A 1 9.36 14.58 19.29
N LYS A 2 9.65 13.96 20.43
CA LYS A 2 9.84 14.63 21.72
C LYS A 2 10.97 15.68 21.71
N ILE A 3 12.09 15.39 21.05
CA ILE A 3 13.23 16.34 20.92
C ILE A 3 12.82 17.59 20.13
N VAL A 4 12.03 17.43 19.06
CA VAL A 4 11.54 18.53 18.23
C VAL A 4 10.53 19.37 19.02
N GLU A 5 9.61 18.73 19.72
CA GLU A 5 8.62 19.37 20.60
C GLU A 5 9.31 20.21 21.69
N GLU A 6 10.28 19.65 22.40
CA GLU A 6 11.06 20.36 23.40
C GLU A 6 11.83 21.56 22.81
N GLN A 7 12.33 21.44 21.59
CA GLN A 7 13.01 22.56 20.93
C GLN A 7 12.03 23.67 20.54
N LEU A 8 10.88 23.32 19.97
CA LEU A 8 9.86 24.30 19.58
C LEU A 8 9.32 25.09 20.80
N VAL A 9 9.11 24.40 21.93
CA VAL A 9 8.73 25.06 23.20
C VAL A 9 9.82 26.02 23.67
N LYS A 10 11.10 25.64 23.59
CA LYS A 10 12.25 26.53 23.91
C LYS A 10 12.31 27.75 22.99
N ASP A 11 11.91 27.55 21.73
CA ASP A 11 11.84 28.63 20.73
C ASP A 11 10.61 29.54 20.90
N GLY A 12 9.79 29.29 21.92
CA GLY A 12 8.64 30.13 22.27
C GLY A 12 7.38 29.82 21.48
N ILE A 13 7.29 28.63 20.84
CA ILE A 13 6.07 28.19 20.14
C ILE A 13 5.09 27.65 21.18
N GLU A 14 3.89 28.23 21.18
CA GLU A 14 2.77 27.81 22.05
C GLU A 14 1.88 26.77 21.37
N GLY A 15 1.06 26.05 22.15
CA GLY A 15 0.09 25.08 21.63
C GLY A 15 0.73 23.77 21.17
N MET A 16 1.85 23.38 21.78
CA MET A 16 2.60 22.18 21.42
C MET A 16 2.10 20.90 22.10
N GLU A 17 1.03 20.98 22.89
CA GLU A 17 0.47 19.83 23.58
C GLU A 17 -0.07 18.79 22.55
N PRO A 18 0.36 17.53 22.64
CA PRO A 18 -0.09 16.52 21.72
C PRO A 18 -1.57 16.18 21.95
N ILE A 19 -2.32 16.02 20.87
CA ILE A 19 -3.69 15.56 20.90
C ILE A 19 -3.71 14.04 21.01
N VAL A 20 -4.37 13.52 22.03
CA VAL A 20 -4.61 12.08 22.19
C VAL A 20 -5.89 11.70 21.44
N THR A 21 -5.78 10.78 20.49
CA THR A 21 -6.93 10.28 19.72
C THR A 21 -7.74 9.25 20.51
N SER A 22 -8.96 8.96 20.07
CA SER A 22 -9.80 7.89 20.63
C SER A 22 -9.17 6.48 20.55
N LYS A 23 -8.13 6.32 19.72
CA LYS A 23 -7.36 5.08 19.57
C LYS A 23 -6.08 5.06 20.43
N ASN A 24 -5.94 5.96 21.39
CA ASN A 24 -4.75 6.12 22.23
C ASN A 24 -3.46 6.39 21.44
N THR A 25 -3.56 6.99 20.27
CA THR A 25 -2.42 7.48 19.48
C THR A 25 -2.25 8.99 19.69
N PHE A 26 -1.04 9.49 19.44
CA PHE A 26 -0.71 10.90 19.62
C PHE A 26 -0.63 11.59 18.26
N ILE A 27 -1.26 12.77 18.14
CA ILE A 27 -1.05 13.69 17.02
C ILE A 27 -0.17 14.82 17.56
N ALA A 28 1.02 14.98 17.00
CA ALA A 28 1.91 16.09 17.32
C ALA A 28 1.36 17.39 16.72
N ALA A 29 1.61 18.50 17.40
CA ALA A 29 1.20 19.83 16.93
C ALA A 29 2.08 20.39 15.80
N PHE A 30 2.94 19.57 15.19
CA PHE A 30 3.82 19.96 14.10
C PHE A 30 3.88 18.85 13.04
N VAL A 31 4.25 19.24 11.82
CA VAL A 31 4.46 18.33 10.70
C VAL A 31 5.97 18.10 10.51
N ASN A 32 6.38 16.84 10.50
CA ASN A 32 7.72 16.46 10.08
C ASN A 32 7.70 16.17 8.59
N ALA A 33 8.23 17.09 7.78
CA ALA A 33 8.33 16.96 6.34
C ALA A 33 9.76 16.57 5.94
N GLU A 34 9.88 15.59 5.05
CA GLU A 34 11.15 15.11 4.50
C GLU A 34 11.42 15.75 3.13
N ARG A 35 12.68 15.89 2.76
CA ARG A 35 13.04 16.01 1.35
C ARG A 35 12.98 14.61 0.72
N PRO A 36 12.41 14.44 -0.42
CA PRO A 36 11.75 15.27 -1.43
C PRO A 36 10.22 15.37 -1.25
N GLN A 37 9.74 15.55 -0.07
CA GLN A 37 8.30 15.66 0.14
C GLN A 37 7.73 16.98 -0.37
N TYR A 38 6.56 16.90 -0.97
CA TYR A 38 5.73 18.04 -1.32
C TYR A 38 4.75 18.33 -0.17
N LEU A 39 4.39 19.58 -0.02
CA LEU A 39 3.34 20.01 0.91
C LEU A 39 2.26 20.75 0.12
N VAL A 40 1.03 20.24 0.20
CA VAL A 40 -0.15 20.82 -0.46
C VAL A 40 -1.14 21.22 0.60
N ILE A 41 -1.49 22.50 0.67
CA ILE A 41 -2.34 23.07 1.71
C ILE A 41 -3.50 23.82 1.06
N GLU A 42 -4.69 23.72 1.64
CA GLU A 42 -5.83 24.57 1.27
C GLU A 42 -5.51 26.03 1.62
N ASP A 43 -5.55 26.91 0.61
CA ASP A 43 -5.30 28.36 0.80
C ASP A 43 -6.51 29.05 1.42
N LYS A 44 -6.73 28.79 2.72
CA LYS A 44 -7.83 29.33 3.48
C LYS A 44 -7.36 29.83 4.84
N PHE A 45 -6.79 31.02 4.85
CA PHE A 45 -6.20 31.65 6.03
C PHE A 45 -6.93 32.94 6.37
N PRO A 46 -7.91 32.91 7.29
CA PRO A 46 -8.75 34.11 7.58
C PRO A 46 -7.98 35.29 8.13
N ASN A 47 -6.82 35.05 8.74
CA ASN A 47 -5.96 36.07 9.34
C ASN A 47 -4.72 36.40 8.49
N GLY A 48 -4.71 35.97 7.22
CA GLY A 48 -3.50 36.05 6.38
C GLY A 48 -2.48 34.95 6.70
N ARG A 49 -1.44 34.86 5.90
CA ARG A 49 -0.37 33.85 6.03
C ARG A 49 0.97 34.35 5.49
N PRO A 50 2.09 33.73 5.89
CA PRO A 50 3.38 33.92 5.21
C PRO A 50 3.31 33.46 3.74
N ALA A 51 4.27 33.92 2.93
CA ALA A 51 4.41 33.51 1.53
C ALA A 51 5.03 32.11 1.44
N LEU A 52 4.28 31.08 1.87
CA LEU A 52 4.71 29.67 1.93
C LEU A 52 5.06 29.11 0.54
N GLU A 53 4.44 29.62 -0.51
CA GLU A 53 4.73 29.27 -1.90
C GLU A 53 6.19 29.57 -2.29
N LYS A 54 6.83 30.56 -1.65
CA LYS A 54 8.27 30.84 -1.86
C LYS A 54 9.19 29.77 -1.28
N ALA A 55 8.66 28.94 -0.39
CA ALA A 55 9.35 27.78 0.16
C ALA A 55 8.95 26.47 -0.54
N GLY A 56 8.24 26.53 -1.68
CA GLY A 56 7.84 25.38 -2.46
C GLY A 56 6.54 24.69 -1.98
N VAL A 57 5.79 25.32 -1.08
CA VAL A 57 4.48 24.81 -0.65
C VAL A 57 3.44 25.10 -1.74
N TYR A 58 2.68 24.08 -2.13
CA TYR A 58 1.54 24.23 -3.03
C TYR A 58 0.32 24.72 -2.23
N LEU A 59 -0.16 25.91 -2.56
CA LEU A 59 -1.36 26.48 -1.97
C LEU A 59 -2.47 26.47 -3.00
N THR A 60 -3.60 25.84 -2.69
CA THR A 60 -4.66 25.57 -3.66
C THR A 60 -6.02 25.42 -2.98
N ASP A 61 -7.06 25.08 -3.73
CA ASP A 61 -8.37 24.75 -3.19
C ASP A 61 -8.44 23.36 -2.57
N ARG A 62 -9.48 23.11 -1.76
CA ARG A 62 -9.71 21.83 -1.06
C ARG A 62 -9.84 20.65 -2.02
N ASP A 63 -10.48 20.83 -3.16
CA ASP A 63 -10.68 19.74 -4.15
C ASP A 63 -9.34 19.28 -4.72
N THR A 64 -8.45 20.20 -5.05
CA THR A 64 -7.10 19.90 -5.53
C THR A 64 -6.24 19.23 -4.44
N VAL A 65 -6.35 19.64 -3.17
CA VAL A 65 -5.71 18.95 -2.05
C VAL A 65 -6.17 17.50 -1.97
N ASN A 66 -7.49 17.27 -2.03
CA ASN A 66 -8.08 15.93 -1.98
C ASN A 66 -7.68 15.07 -3.18
N LYS A 67 -7.62 15.64 -4.39
CA LYS A 67 -7.12 14.94 -5.59
C LYS A 67 -5.66 14.54 -5.46
N THR A 68 -4.83 15.40 -4.88
CA THR A 68 -3.40 15.11 -4.64
C THR A 68 -3.23 13.96 -3.66
N GLU A 69 -3.98 13.96 -2.56
CA GLU A 69 -3.99 12.85 -1.62
C GLU A 69 -4.47 11.56 -2.30
N ARG A 70 -5.58 11.63 -3.03
CA ARG A 70 -6.13 10.47 -3.75
C ARG A 70 -5.11 9.90 -4.74
N MET A 71 -4.47 10.71 -5.57
CA MET A 71 -3.40 10.29 -6.49
C MET A 71 -2.34 9.46 -5.77
N LYS A 72 -1.84 9.96 -4.64
CA LYS A 72 -0.81 9.29 -3.83
C LYS A 72 -1.31 7.99 -3.21
N VAL A 73 -2.49 8.02 -2.59
CA VAL A 73 -3.02 6.92 -1.76
C VAL A 73 -3.54 5.78 -2.61
N THR A 74 -4.15 6.06 -3.76
CA THR A 74 -4.79 5.04 -4.59
C THR A 74 -3.92 4.55 -5.75
N THR A 75 -2.81 5.26 -6.08
CA THR A 75 -2.04 4.93 -7.28
C THR A 75 -0.53 5.07 -7.08
N CYS A 76 -0.03 6.28 -6.75
CA CYS A 76 1.36 6.62 -7.03
C CYS A 76 2.37 6.20 -5.95
N LEU A 77 1.94 5.93 -4.71
CA LEU A 77 2.83 5.52 -3.62
C LEU A 77 2.28 4.35 -2.82
N ASN A 78 1.11 4.51 -2.20
CA ASN A 78 0.67 3.57 -1.17
C ASN A 78 0.35 2.17 -1.71
N PRO A 79 -0.22 1.98 -2.92
CA PRO A 79 -0.38 0.65 -3.50
C PRO A 79 0.95 -0.06 -3.74
N LEU A 80 1.95 0.67 -4.28
CA LEU A 80 3.29 0.14 -4.53
C LEU A 80 3.92 -0.35 -3.24
N HIS A 81 3.87 0.49 -2.21
CA HIS A 81 4.40 0.19 -0.88
C HIS A 81 3.71 -1.03 -0.24
N THR A 82 2.38 -1.17 -0.41
CA THR A 82 1.64 -2.33 0.13
C THR A 82 1.98 -3.61 -0.60
N ALA A 83 2.01 -3.59 -1.93
CA ALA A 83 2.32 -4.78 -2.71
C ALA A 83 3.72 -5.31 -2.39
N MET A 84 4.74 -4.44 -2.40
CA MET A 84 6.10 -4.86 -2.11
C MET A 84 6.24 -5.36 -0.67
N SER A 85 5.67 -4.69 0.33
CA SER A 85 5.82 -5.07 1.74
C SER A 85 5.25 -6.45 2.07
N VAL A 86 4.16 -6.84 1.44
CA VAL A 86 3.57 -8.17 1.62
C VAL A 86 4.52 -9.25 1.13
N TYR A 87 5.07 -9.09 -0.07
CA TYR A 87 6.07 -10.00 -0.62
C TYR A 87 7.37 -9.94 0.17
N GLY A 88 7.80 -8.74 0.57
CA GLY A 88 8.99 -8.55 1.38
C GLY A 88 8.96 -9.32 2.69
N CYS A 89 7.82 -9.30 3.40
CA CYS A 89 7.65 -10.12 4.61
C CYS A 89 7.82 -11.61 4.34
N MET A 90 7.18 -12.14 3.29
CA MET A 90 7.26 -13.56 2.97
C MET A 90 8.62 -13.98 2.40
N LEU A 91 9.34 -13.08 1.73
CA LEU A 91 10.66 -13.32 1.15
C LEU A 91 11.82 -13.00 2.11
N GLY A 92 11.51 -12.60 3.37
CA GLY A 92 12.48 -12.40 4.43
C GLY A 92 13.21 -11.05 4.40
N TYR A 93 12.69 -10.05 3.70
CA TYR A 93 13.22 -8.68 3.74
C TYR A 93 12.86 -7.97 5.05
N THR A 94 13.73 -7.10 5.49
CA THR A 94 13.57 -6.28 6.70
C THR A 94 13.60 -4.77 6.41
N LEU A 95 14.04 -4.38 5.22
CA LEU A 95 14.09 -3.00 4.76
C LEU A 95 13.51 -2.87 3.36
N ILE A 96 12.69 -1.86 3.14
CA ILE A 96 12.10 -1.53 1.83
C ILE A 96 13.19 -1.22 0.78
N CYS A 97 14.25 -0.54 1.15
CA CYS A 97 15.35 -0.24 0.23
C CYS A 97 16.11 -1.50 -0.24
N ASP A 98 16.05 -2.60 0.50
CA ASP A 98 16.62 -3.87 0.06
C ASP A 98 15.69 -4.61 -0.89
N GLU A 99 14.37 -4.50 -0.71
CA GLU A 99 13.40 -4.99 -1.68
C GLU A 99 13.55 -4.31 -3.05
N MET A 100 13.99 -3.05 -3.08
CA MET A 100 14.26 -2.32 -4.33
C MET A 100 15.48 -2.83 -5.11
N LYS A 101 16.26 -3.74 -4.54
CA LYS A 101 17.35 -4.47 -5.24
C LYS A 101 16.85 -5.77 -5.86
N ASP A 102 15.63 -6.19 -5.56
CA ASP A 102 14.98 -7.38 -6.08
C ASP A 102 14.25 -7.07 -7.39
N ALA A 103 14.70 -7.67 -8.48
CA ALA A 103 14.17 -7.38 -9.82
C ALA A 103 12.68 -7.72 -9.96
N ASP A 104 12.19 -8.79 -9.31
CA ASP A 104 10.80 -9.22 -9.40
C ASP A 104 9.89 -8.28 -8.60
N ILE A 105 10.31 -7.85 -7.39
CA ILE A 105 9.56 -6.85 -6.61
C ILE A 105 9.53 -5.51 -7.35
N VAL A 106 10.64 -5.08 -7.93
CA VAL A 106 10.69 -3.85 -8.75
C VAL A 106 9.78 -3.96 -9.97
N ALA A 107 9.76 -5.12 -10.65
CA ALA A 107 8.85 -5.35 -11.78
C ALA A 107 7.38 -5.30 -11.35
N LEU A 108 7.03 -5.92 -10.20
CA LEU A 108 5.70 -5.88 -9.60
C LEU A 108 5.22 -4.44 -9.42
N ILE A 109 5.98 -3.61 -8.69
CA ILE A 109 5.56 -2.25 -8.37
C ILE A 109 5.56 -1.33 -9.60
N LYS A 110 6.50 -1.50 -10.53
CA LYS A 110 6.51 -0.76 -11.79
C LYS A 110 5.27 -1.08 -12.63
N ARG A 111 4.92 -2.34 -12.80
CA ARG A 111 3.70 -2.74 -13.50
C ARG A 111 2.46 -2.18 -12.79
N LEU A 112 2.38 -2.33 -11.47
CA LEU A 112 1.28 -1.82 -10.66
C LEU A 112 1.09 -0.31 -10.84
N GLY A 113 2.16 0.47 -10.76
CA GLY A 113 2.10 1.93 -10.87
C GLY A 113 1.87 2.41 -12.30
N TYR A 114 2.74 2.02 -13.24
CA TYR A 114 2.75 2.58 -14.59
C TYR A 114 1.72 1.97 -15.53
N VAL A 115 1.46 0.68 -15.41
CA VAL A 115 0.60 -0.05 -16.37
C VAL A 115 -0.83 -0.16 -15.85
N GLU A 116 -1.02 -0.41 -14.56
CA GLU A 116 -2.34 -0.67 -13.99
C GLU A 116 -2.93 0.57 -13.32
N GLY A 117 -2.15 1.36 -12.61
CA GLY A 117 -2.60 2.52 -11.86
C GLY A 117 -2.71 3.81 -12.68
N LEU A 118 -1.64 4.21 -13.38
CA LEU A 118 -1.61 5.48 -14.16
C LEU A 118 -2.75 5.65 -15.16
N PRO A 119 -3.22 4.60 -15.88
CA PRO A 119 -4.33 4.78 -16.82
C PRO A 119 -5.63 5.29 -16.24
N VAL A 120 -5.83 5.15 -14.92
CA VAL A 120 -7.05 5.57 -14.20
C VAL A 120 -6.74 6.49 -13.02
N VAL A 121 -5.55 7.06 -12.97
CA VAL A 121 -5.12 7.94 -11.89
C VAL A 121 -5.91 9.25 -11.86
N VAL A 122 -6.23 9.71 -10.67
CA VAL A 122 -6.75 11.06 -10.48
C VAL A 122 -5.60 12.06 -10.62
N ASN A 123 -5.63 12.90 -11.67
CA ASN A 123 -4.64 13.96 -11.86
C ASN A 123 -5.05 15.22 -11.08
N PRO A 124 -4.25 15.69 -10.11
CA PRO A 124 -4.55 16.91 -9.35
C PRO A 124 -4.28 18.20 -10.13
N GLY A 125 -3.55 18.15 -11.26
CA GLY A 125 -3.18 19.29 -12.09
C GLY A 125 -2.02 20.14 -11.57
N ILE A 126 -1.59 19.95 -10.32
CA ILE A 126 -0.45 20.67 -9.71
C ILE A 126 0.80 19.81 -9.55
N LEU A 127 0.64 18.50 -9.59
CA LEU A 127 1.69 17.49 -9.60
C LEU A 127 1.41 16.53 -10.75
N GLU A 128 2.45 16.17 -11.49
CA GLU A 128 2.31 15.20 -12.58
C GLU A 128 2.39 13.78 -12.04
N PRO A 129 1.35 12.94 -12.18
CA PRO A 129 1.31 11.61 -11.54
C PRO A 129 2.47 10.70 -11.95
N LYS A 130 2.88 10.72 -13.24
CA LYS A 130 4.01 9.90 -13.70
C LYS A 130 5.31 10.34 -13.06
N ALA A 131 5.58 11.65 -13.04
CA ALA A 131 6.80 12.18 -12.40
C ALA A 131 6.82 11.87 -10.91
N PHE A 132 5.66 11.84 -10.25
CA PHE A 132 5.54 11.44 -8.87
C PHE A 132 5.89 9.96 -8.64
N ILE A 133 5.42 9.05 -9.51
CA ILE A 133 5.82 7.62 -9.43
C ILE A 133 7.31 7.45 -9.71
N ASP A 134 7.87 8.18 -10.69
CA ASP A 134 9.30 8.14 -11.00
C ASP A 134 10.13 8.49 -9.75
N GLU A 135 9.78 9.57 -9.05
CA GLU A 135 10.45 9.97 -7.81
C GLU A 135 10.30 8.92 -6.70
N VAL A 136 9.11 8.34 -6.55
CA VAL A 136 8.84 7.27 -5.58
C VAL A 136 9.71 6.06 -5.84
N VAL A 137 9.74 5.57 -7.07
CA VAL A 137 10.44 4.32 -7.45
C VAL A 137 11.95 4.51 -7.52
N GLU A 138 12.43 5.68 -7.97
CA GLU A 138 13.86 5.90 -8.24
C GLU A 138 14.60 6.54 -7.07
N GLN A 139 13.90 7.26 -6.19
CA GLN A 139 14.54 8.03 -5.12
C GLN A 139 14.03 7.65 -3.72
N ARG A 140 12.72 7.55 -3.54
CA ARG A 140 12.14 7.37 -2.20
C ARG A 140 12.26 5.94 -1.70
N LEU A 141 11.76 4.96 -2.44
CA LEU A 141 11.76 3.56 -2.02
C LEU A 141 13.18 2.97 -1.89
N PRO A 142 14.15 3.27 -2.79
CA PRO A 142 15.50 2.75 -2.66
C PRO A 142 16.37 3.49 -1.64
N ASN A 143 15.85 4.53 -0.97
CA ASN A 143 16.63 5.37 -0.06
C ASN A 143 16.95 4.65 1.27
N PRO A 144 18.21 4.28 1.55
CA PRO A 144 18.58 3.57 2.77
C PRO A 144 18.50 4.44 4.03
N PHE A 145 18.41 5.76 3.89
CA PHE A 145 18.22 6.69 5.01
C PHE A 145 16.75 6.82 5.44
N MET A 146 15.85 6.17 4.72
CA MET A 146 14.45 5.96 5.14
C MET A 146 14.31 4.52 5.63
N PRO A 147 14.57 4.23 6.91
CA PRO A 147 14.57 2.86 7.43
C PRO A 147 13.15 2.33 7.60
N ASP A 148 12.47 2.13 6.49
CA ASP A 148 11.12 1.59 6.45
C ASP A 148 11.15 0.08 6.32
N ALA A 149 10.34 -0.61 7.13
CA ALA A 149 10.29 -2.06 7.19
C ALA A 149 9.00 -2.59 6.56
N PRO A 150 9.07 -3.68 5.76
CA PRO A 150 7.88 -4.31 5.20
C PRO A 150 6.85 -4.70 6.27
N GLN A 151 7.29 -5.20 7.42
CA GLN A 151 6.43 -5.57 8.54
C GLN A 151 5.63 -4.37 9.09
N ARG A 152 6.24 -3.17 9.13
CA ARG A 152 5.55 -1.94 9.54
C ARG A 152 4.51 -1.51 8.51
N ILE A 153 4.84 -1.61 7.24
CA ILE A 153 3.92 -1.25 6.14
C ILE A 153 2.76 -2.23 6.05
N ALA A 154 2.98 -3.50 6.32
CA ALA A 154 1.95 -4.55 6.31
C ALA A 154 0.94 -4.45 7.47
N THR A 155 1.17 -3.59 8.47
CA THR A 155 0.20 -3.30 9.53
C THR A 155 -1.12 -2.80 8.94
N ASP A 156 -2.27 -3.23 9.48
CA ASP A 156 -3.62 -2.81 9.08
C ASP A 156 -3.92 -2.98 7.58
N THR A 157 -3.37 -3.99 6.91
CA THR A 157 -3.55 -4.18 5.46
C THR A 157 -5.00 -4.43 5.09
N SER A 158 -5.80 -5.10 5.93
CA SER A 158 -7.24 -5.29 5.72
C SER A 158 -8.01 -3.97 5.59
N GLN A 159 -7.53 -2.91 6.24
CA GLN A 159 -8.11 -1.57 6.21
C GLN A 159 -7.61 -0.73 5.02
N LYS A 160 -6.64 -1.25 4.28
CA LYS A 160 -5.90 -0.52 3.25
C LYS A 160 -6.17 -1.03 1.83
N VAL A 161 -6.38 -2.34 1.64
CA VAL A 161 -6.49 -2.93 0.29
C VAL A 161 -7.64 -2.35 -0.52
N GLY A 162 -8.77 -2.00 0.11
CA GLY A 162 -9.90 -1.38 -0.57
C GLY A 162 -9.55 -0.02 -1.18
N ILE A 163 -8.90 0.85 -0.42
CA ILE A 163 -8.51 2.18 -0.92
C ILE A 163 -7.29 2.12 -1.84
N ARG A 164 -6.37 1.15 -1.63
CA ARG A 164 -5.11 1.07 -2.40
C ARG A 164 -5.25 0.32 -3.71
N PHE A 165 -6.07 -0.74 -3.76
CA PHE A 165 -6.29 -1.54 -4.96
C PHE A 165 -7.74 -1.47 -5.44
N GLY A 166 -8.70 -1.48 -4.51
CA GLY A 166 -10.12 -1.45 -4.84
C GLY A 166 -10.55 -0.19 -5.57
N GLU A 167 -9.96 0.98 -5.29
CA GLU A 167 -10.25 2.22 -6.02
C GLU A 167 -9.83 2.11 -7.50
N THR A 168 -8.66 1.54 -7.79
CA THR A 168 -8.23 1.28 -9.16
C THR A 168 -9.16 0.28 -9.85
N ILE A 169 -9.54 -0.82 -9.18
CA ILE A 169 -10.50 -1.80 -9.71
C ILE A 169 -11.83 -1.12 -10.05
N LYS A 170 -12.37 -0.30 -9.15
CA LYS A 170 -13.63 0.44 -9.39
C LYS A 170 -13.52 1.41 -10.56
N SER A 171 -12.39 2.07 -10.73
CA SER A 171 -12.15 2.96 -11.87
C SER A 171 -12.14 2.18 -13.18
N TYR A 172 -11.49 0.99 -13.23
CA TYR A 172 -11.54 0.11 -14.40
C TYR A 172 -12.97 -0.31 -14.74
N ILE A 173 -13.76 -0.71 -13.74
CA ILE A 173 -15.16 -1.07 -13.93
C ILE A 173 -15.98 0.11 -14.47
N ALA A 174 -15.83 1.29 -13.86
CA ALA A 174 -16.57 2.48 -14.24
C ALA A 174 -16.24 2.98 -15.66
N GLU A 175 -15.00 2.80 -16.10
CA GLU A 175 -14.53 3.19 -17.43
C GLU A 175 -14.71 2.05 -18.48
N GLY A 176 -15.26 0.89 -18.10
CA GLY A 176 -15.44 -0.26 -18.98
C GLY A 176 -14.11 -0.86 -19.48
N ARG A 177 -13.03 -0.71 -18.72
CA ARG A 177 -11.73 -1.30 -19.05
C ARG A 177 -11.70 -2.79 -18.74
N ASP A 178 -10.91 -3.52 -19.51
CA ASP A 178 -10.77 -4.96 -19.32
C ASP A 178 -9.96 -5.30 -18.06
N LEU A 179 -10.63 -5.84 -17.03
CA LEU A 179 -10.01 -6.31 -15.79
C LEU A 179 -9.03 -7.48 -16.02
N ASN A 180 -9.11 -8.20 -17.15
CA ASN A 180 -8.14 -9.25 -17.47
C ASN A 180 -6.72 -8.71 -17.70
N THR A 181 -6.56 -7.43 -17.99
CA THR A 181 -5.25 -6.79 -18.15
C THR A 181 -4.51 -6.58 -16.83
N LEU A 182 -5.22 -6.61 -15.69
CA LEU A 182 -4.64 -6.49 -14.36
C LEU A 182 -3.91 -7.79 -13.99
N VAL A 183 -2.65 -7.67 -13.60
CA VAL A 183 -1.76 -8.74 -13.15
C VAL A 183 -1.26 -8.45 -11.74
N SER A 184 -0.68 -7.27 -11.52
CA SER A 184 -0.04 -6.90 -10.26
C SER A 184 -1.06 -6.72 -9.13
N ILE A 185 -2.23 -6.15 -9.41
CA ILE A 185 -3.28 -6.00 -8.39
C ILE A 185 -3.77 -7.36 -7.90
N PRO A 186 -4.26 -8.29 -8.76
CA PRO A 186 -4.70 -9.59 -8.26
C PRO A 186 -3.57 -10.41 -7.65
N LEU A 187 -2.33 -10.27 -8.12
CA LEU A 187 -1.16 -10.90 -7.53
C LEU A 187 -0.88 -10.36 -6.12
N ALA A 188 -0.90 -9.03 -5.92
CA ALA A 188 -0.70 -8.42 -4.60
C ALA A 188 -1.80 -8.80 -3.61
N LEU A 189 -3.04 -8.95 -4.07
CA LEU A 189 -4.16 -9.42 -3.23
C LEU A 189 -4.00 -10.90 -2.87
N ALA A 190 -3.56 -11.74 -3.80
CA ALA A 190 -3.26 -13.15 -3.53
C ALA A 190 -2.10 -13.27 -2.53
N GLY A 191 -1.02 -12.53 -2.73
CA GLY A 191 0.12 -12.48 -1.83
C GLY A 191 -0.27 -12.03 -0.41
N TRP A 192 -1.16 -11.03 -0.28
CA TRP A 192 -1.67 -10.63 1.03
C TRP A 192 -2.46 -11.75 1.73
N LEU A 193 -3.32 -12.45 1.01
CA LEU A 193 -4.07 -13.59 1.56
C LEU A 193 -3.13 -14.74 1.93
N ARG A 194 -2.08 -14.98 1.13
CA ARG A 194 -1.02 -15.97 1.42
C ARG A 194 -0.18 -15.58 2.65
N TYR A 195 0.14 -14.28 2.80
CA TYR A 195 0.84 -13.74 3.96
C TYR A 195 0.09 -14.02 5.28
N LEU A 196 -1.26 -13.98 5.26
CA LEU A 196 -2.08 -14.25 6.44
C LEU A 196 -1.94 -15.69 6.97
N LEU A 197 -1.41 -16.63 6.20
CA LEU A 197 -1.10 -17.98 6.67
C LEU A 197 0.11 -18.04 7.61
N ALA A 198 0.82 -16.93 7.82
CA ALA A 198 1.94 -16.80 8.75
C ALA A 198 3.10 -17.77 8.49
N VAL A 199 3.32 -18.15 7.23
CA VAL A 199 4.42 -19.03 6.80
C VAL A 199 5.16 -18.35 5.65
N ASP A 200 6.48 -18.18 5.77
CA ASP A 200 7.33 -17.55 4.76
C ASP A 200 7.57 -18.47 3.53
N ASP A 201 8.31 -17.97 2.55
CA ASP A 201 8.61 -18.71 1.33
C ASP A 201 9.62 -19.86 1.55
N ASN A 202 10.28 -19.94 2.70
CA ASN A 202 11.14 -21.05 3.10
C ASN A 202 10.39 -22.11 3.94
N GLY A 203 9.12 -21.87 4.26
CA GLY A 203 8.31 -22.76 5.10
C GLY A 203 8.43 -22.49 6.61
N ASN A 204 9.06 -21.38 7.01
CA ASN A 204 9.16 -20.99 8.41
C ASN A 204 7.96 -20.17 8.86
N ALA A 205 7.52 -20.37 10.10
CA ALA A 205 6.50 -19.51 10.69
C ALA A 205 7.05 -18.10 10.96
N PHE A 206 6.22 -17.08 10.74
CA PHE A 206 6.50 -15.71 11.13
C PHE A 206 5.27 -15.04 11.75
N GLU A 207 5.47 -13.90 12.40
CA GLU A 207 4.38 -13.14 13.00
C GLU A 207 3.76 -12.20 11.95
N VAL A 208 2.46 -12.39 11.71
CA VAL A 208 1.67 -11.45 10.88
C VAL A 208 1.51 -10.12 11.62
N SER A 209 1.78 -9.02 10.96
CA SER A 209 1.67 -7.67 11.52
C SER A 209 0.26 -7.40 12.06
N ALA A 210 0.17 -6.48 13.02
CA ALA A 210 -1.10 -6.13 13.65
C ALA A 210 -2.13 -5.67 12.60
N ASP A 211 -3.34 -6.23 12.69
CA ASP A 211 -4.44 -5.92 11.77
C ASP A 211 -5.76 -6.21 12.49
N PRO A 212 -6.75 -5.29 12.48
CA PRO A 212 -8.03 -5.47 13.17
C PRO A 212 -8.82 -6.71 12.73
N LEU A 213 -8.64 -7.17 11.49
CA LEU A 213 -9.34 -8.33 10.94
C LEU A 213 -8.46 -9.59 10.91
N LYS A 214 -7.23 -9.55 11.46
CA LYS A 214 -6.28 -10.67 11.38
C LYS A 214 -6.89 -11.99 11.83
N ASP A 215 -7.45 -12.01 13.01
CA ASP A 215 -7.95 -13.25 13.62
C ASP A 215 -9.16 -13.80 12.85
N ASP A 216 -10.08 -12.94 12.41
CA ASP A 216 -11.22 -13.34 11.58
C ASP A 216 -10.79 -13.90 10.22
N LEU A 217 -9.84 -13.21 9.55
CA LEU A 217 -9.33 -13.64 8.26
C LEU A 217 -8.55 -14.95 8.36
N GLN A 218 -7.70 -15.10 9.37
CA GLN A 218 -6.97 -16.35 9.63
C GLN A 218 -7.93 -17.51 9.96
N ALA A 219 -9.02 -17.27 10.69
CA ALA A 219 -10.04 -18.27 10.95
C ALA A 219 -10.74 -18.73 9.66
N LYS A 220 -11.00 -17.83 8.72
CA LYS A 220 -11.58 -18.15 7.39
C LYS A 220 -10.61 -18.96 6.51
N LEU A 221 -9.31 -18.78 6.70
CA LEU A 221 -8.26 -19.52 6.00
C LEU A 221 -7.90 -20.85 6.69
N ALA A 222 -8.56 -21.20 7.80
CA ALA A 222 -8.25 -22.40 8.54
C ALA A 222 -8.34 -23.67 7.67
N GLY A 223 -7.41 -24.59 7.89
CA GLY A 223 -7.31 -25.83 7.12
C GLY A 223 -6.49 -25.74 5.84
N ILE A 224 -6.08 -24.54 5.43
CA ILE A 224 -5.13 -24.37 4.30
C ILE A 224 -3.71 -24.61 4.82
N GLU A 225 -2.98 -25.52 4.15
CA GLU A 225 -1.61 -25.86 4.51
C GLU A 225 -0.65 -25.50 3.36
N VAL A 226 0.40 -24.77 3.68
CA VAL A 226 1.51 -24.50 2.74
C VAL A 226 2.22 -25.81 2.43
N GLY A 227 2.49 -26.07 1.15
CA GLY A 227 3.00 -27.33 0.64
C GLY A 227 1.90 -28.34 0.25
N LYS A 228 0.63 -28.01 0.48
CA LYS A 228 -0.54 -28.86 0.14
C LYS A 228 -1.63 -28.02 -0.55
N PRO A 229 -1.42 -27.61 -1.82
CA PRO A 229 -2.37 -26.76 -2.54
C PRO A 229 -3.79 -27.35 -2.67
N GLU A 230 -3.94 -28.66 -2.51
CA GLU A 230 -5.22 -29.37 -2.50
C GLU A 230 -6.09 -29.06 -1.28
N THR A 231 -5.50 -28.53 -0.20
CA THR A 231 -6.24 -28.12 0.99
C THR A 231 -7.01 -26.82 0.77
N PHE A 232 -6.63 -26.05 -0.26
CA PHE A 232 -7.37 -24.88 -0.70
C PHE A 232 -8.53 -25.30 -1.62
N THR A 233 -9.74 -24.97 -1.24
CA THR A 233 -10.96 -25.25 -2.00
C THR A 233 -11.72 -23.96 -2.31
N ASN A 234 -12.45 -23.42 -1.33
CA ASN A 234 -13.30 -22.24 -1.48
C ASN A 234 -13.18 -21.22 -0.32
N GLN A 235 -12.16 -21.36 0.52
CA GLN A 235 -12.01 -20.54 1.72
C GLN A 235 -11.87 -19.03 1.41
N LEU A 236 -11.49 -18.66 0.19
CA LEU A 236 -11.38 -17.25 -0.21
C LEU A 236 -12.72 -16.63 -0.61
N ASP A 237 -13.78 -17.38 -0.87
CA ASP A 237 -15.03 -16.85 -1.43
C ASP A 237 -15.68 -15.83 -0.49
N ASP A 238 -15.79 -16.15 0.80
CA ASP A 238 -16.33 -15.24 1.80
C ASP A 238 -15.47 -13.99 2.00
N ILE A 239 -14.16 -14.12 1.86
CA ILE A 239 -13.25 -12.98 1.98
C ILE A 239 -13.37 -12.08 0.75
N LEU A 240 -13.30 -12.65 -0.45
CA LEU A 240 -13.32 -11.90 -1.72
C LEU A 240 -14.69 -11.25 -2.02
N SER A 241 -15.78 -11.78 -1.46
CA SER A 241 -17.11 -11.16 -1.56
C SER A 241 -17.27 -9.93 -0.66
N ASN A 242 -16.38 -9.73 0.32
CA ASN A 242 -16.51 -8.66 1.30
C ASN A 242 -16.12 -7.29 0.72
N ALA A 243 -17.10 -6.56 0.24
CA ALA A 243 -16.91 -5.21 -0.30
C ALA A 243 -16.39 -4.19 0.73
N SER A 244 -16.51 -4.44 2.05
CA SER A 244 -15.94 -3.56 3.07
C SER A 244 -14.41 -3.64 3.11
N ILE A 245 -13.84 -4.77 2.71
CA ILE A 245 -12.39 -4.96 2.62
C ILE A 245 -11.86 -4.43 1.28
N PHE A 246 -12.48 -4.84 0.16
CA PHE A 246 -11.93 -4.58 -1.18
C PHE A 246 -12.55 -3.38 -1.91
N GLY A 247 -13.56 -2.73 -1.32
CA GLY A 247 -14.32 -1.64 -1.95
C GLY A 247 -15.34 -2.11 -2.99
N THR A 248 -15.33 -3.38 -3.37
CA THR A 248 -16.30 -4.05 -4.26
C THR A 248 -16.31 -5.55 -3.98
N ASP A 249 -17.37 -6.24 -4.39
CA ASP A 249 -17.46 -7.71 -4.36
C ASP A 249 -16.64 -8.28 -5.53
N LEU A 250 -15.45 -8.79 -5.22
CA LEU A 250 -14.53 -9.32 -6.23
C LEU A 250 -15.03 -10.62 -6.87
N THR A 251 -15.90 -11.37 -6.19
CA THR A 251 -16.47 -12.63 -6.73
C THR A 251 -17.37 -12.39 -7.96
N LYS A 252 -17.81 -11.15 -8.16
CA LYS A 252 -18.57 -10.72 -9.33
C LYS A 252 -17.69 -10.24 -10.48
N THR A 253 -16.38 -10.44 -10.37
CA THR A 253 -15.40 -10.01 -11.37
C THR A 253 -14.48 -11.17 -11.76
N VAL A 254 -13.81 -11.04 -12.89
CA VAL A 254 -12.78 -12.01 -13.33
C VAL A 254 -11.57 -12.05 -12.42
N LEU A 255 -11.42 -11.06 -11.50
CA LEU A 255 -10.28 -10.99 -10.61
C LEU A 255 -10.30 -12.06 -9.52
N ALA A 256 -11.48 -12.53 -9.10
CA ALA A 256 -11.56 -13.58 -8.09
C ALA A 256 -10.83 -14.86 -8.54
N ASP A 257 -11.04 -15.28 -9.78
CA ASP A 257 -10.38 -16.48 -10.31
C ASP A 257 -8.87 -16.29 -10.45
N LYS A 258 -8.43 -15.09 -10.87
CA LYS A 258 -7.00 -14.74 -10.92
C LYS A 258 -6.35 -14.78 -9.53
N ILE A 259 -6.98 -14.16 -8.54
CA ILE A 259 -6.50 -14.14 -7.15
C ILE A 259 -6.39 -15.57 -6.61
N LYS A 260 -7.42 -16.40 -6.82
CA LYS A 260 -7.43 -17.80 -6.41
C LYS A 260 -6.34 -18.61 -7.10
N ALA A 261 -6.09 -18.36 -8.39
CA ALA A 261 -5.05 -19.05 -9.15
C ALA A 261 -3.65 -18.71 -8.61
N TYR A 262 -3.35 -17.42 -8.38
CA TYR A 262 -2.07 -16.99 -7.79
C TYR A 262 -1.92 -17.52 -6.36
N PHE A 263 -2.94 -17.37 -5.52
CA PHE A 263 -2.93 -17.89 -4.16
C PHE A 263 -2.62 -19.40 -4.13
N LYS A 264 -3.29 -20.18 -4.97
CA LYS A 264 -3.05 -21.62 -5.07
C LYS A 264 -1.62 -21.94 -5.53
N ALA A 265 -1.08 -21.18 -6.48
CA ALA A 265 0.30 -21.34 -6.92
C ALA A 265 1.31 -21.06 -5.79
N GLU A 266 1.05 -20.03 -4.98
CA GLU A 266 1.88 -19.65 -3.82
C GLU A 266 1.80 -20.65 -2.66
N LEU A 267 0.85 -21.59 -2.67
CA LEU A 267 0.74 -22.66 -1.69
C LEU A 267 1.63 -23.89 -2.00
N ALA A 268 2.26 -23.95 -3.15
CA ALA A 268 2.95 -25.18 -3.58
C ALA A 268 4.15 -25.60 -2.72
N GLY A 269 4.58 -24.76 -1.78
CA GLY A 269 5.65 -25.07 -0.83
C GLY A 269 6.81 -24.07 -0.89
N PRO A 270 7.97 -24.40 -0.33
CA PRO A 270 9.13 -23.51 -0.34
C PRO A 270 9.52 -23.03 -1.75
N GLY A 271 9.78 -21.73 -1.89
CA GLY A 271 10.10 -21.10 -3.17
C GLY A 271 8.89 -20.78 -4.07
N ALA A 272 7.67 -21.18 -3.67
CA ALA A 272 6.48 -21.01 -4.49
C ALA A 272 6.01 -19.55 -4.58
N VAL A 273 6.19 -18.76 -3.53
CA VAL A 273 5.88 -17.32 -3.54
C VAL A 273 6.81 -16.61 -4.51
N ARG A 274 8.13 -16.85 -4.41
CA ARG A 274 9.14 -16.32 -5.34
C ARG A 274 8.83 -16.69 -6.77
N LYS A 275 8.57 -17.96 -7.00
CA LYS A 275 8.28 -18.46 -8.35
C LYS A 275 7.03 -17.81 -8.95
N THR A 276 5.95 -17.74 -8.19
CA THR A 276 4.69 -17.15 -8.66
C THR A 276 4.86 -15.66 -8.96
N LEU A 277 5.56 -14.92 -8.08
CA LEU A 277 5.91 -13.53 -8.32
C LEU A 277 6.69 -13.38 -9.62
N HIS A 278 7.80 -14.12 -9.78
CA HIS A 278 8.65 -14.08 -10.97
C HIS A 278 7.87 -14.37 -12.26
N ASP A 279 7.13 -15.47 -12.29
CA ASP A 279 6.37 -15.88 -13.48
C ASP A 279 5.31 -14.82 -13.86
N ALA A 280 4.60 -14.27 -12.87
CA ALA A 280 3.53 -13.31 -13.13
C ALA A 280 4.03 -11.94 -13.63
N VAL A 281 5.17 -11.44 -13.14
CA VAL A 281 5.67 -10.12 -13.53
C VAL A 281 6.50 -10.14 -14.81
N ASN A 282 6.94 -11.32 -15.28
CA ASN A 282 7.74 -11.51 -16.47
C ASN A 282 6.95 -12.18 -17.65
N ALA A 283 5.64 -12.40 -17.47
CA ALA A 283 4.76 -13.00 -18.48
C ALA A 283 4.38 -12.05 -19.63
#